data_6f76963887837bae85b290776ff97268
#
_entry.id   6f76963887837bae85b290776ff97268
#
_cell.length_a   1.000
_cell.length_b   1.000
_cell.length_c   1.000
_cell.angle_alpha   90.00
_cell.angle_beta   90.00
_cell.angle_gamma   90.00
#
_symmetry.space_group_name_H-M   'P 1'
#
loop_
_entity.id
_entity.type
_entity.pdbx_description
1 polymer ?
#
loop_
_entity_poly.entity_id
_entity_poly.type
_entity_poly.pdbx_seq_one_letter_code
_entity_poly.pdbx_strand_id
1 'polypeptide(L)'
;IRTAKDNNAQQIADIESLIGEGVDLLIVSPNEADAITPVIEKAYNKGIPVVLVDRKIRSDKYTAYVGADNYEIGRQVGSYIAERLQGKGNLVEVAGLKASTSALERHRGLMDALRETPDIKLIASADAAWLRVPAEKAFGDILSKFPDIDMVFAHNDRMAAGAYDAAVKQHREHDMLFVGIDALAGEGYGVEQVANRQLDATFIYPTGGDKVMEVAMNILQGRDYTRETVLSTALVNKANARIMQMQTAHIGQLDNKIEVLDKQLDTYLMRYSSQRMLLYACIVILVLVAMLLFFVVRAFWTKNRLNAELSDQKKRLEEQRDQLISLSKQLEEATHAKLAFFTNVSHDFRTPLTLIAAPVNQLAESNKLGENERFLLNIIQKNVTVLLRLINQILDFRKFENGKLSMTLSRFDISENIKDWTDAFRTLSYRKHIHFTVSVEPSEE
;
A
#
# COMPACT_ATOMS: atom_id res chain seq x y z
N ILE A 1 11.18 14.15 -6.12
CA ILE A 1 9.95 14.16 -5.30
C ILE A 1 9.92 15.44 -4.50
N ARG A 2 8.78 16.14 -4.47
CA ARG A 2 8.51 17.33 -3.68
C ARG A 2 7.38 17.02 -2.70
N THR A 3 7.40 17.63 -1.52
CA THR A 3 6.38 17.42 -0.50
C THR A 3 5.93 18.75 0.07
N ALA A 4 4.70 19.12 -0.21
CA ALA A 4 4.13 20.43 0.18
C ALA A 4 3.55 20.45 1.61
N LYS A 5 3.47 19.34 2.31
CA LYS A 5 2.96 19.22 3.70
C LYS A 5 1.62 19.93 3.89
N ASP A 6 0.64 19.58 3.05
CA ASP A 6 -0.72 20.13 3.04
C ASP A 6 -0.79 21.67 2.83
N ASN A 7 0.23 22.26 2.22
CA ASN A 7 0.28 23.69 1.90
C ASN A 7 0.08 23.90 0.39
N ASN A 8 -1.05 24.49 0.01
CA ASN A 8 -1.40 24.76 -1.38
C ASN A 8 -0.40 25.67 -2.08
N ALA A 9 0.06 26.74 -1.41
CA ALA A 9 1.02 27.68 -1.99
C ALA A 9 2.37 27.00 -2.28
N GLN A 10 2.81 26.14 -1.36
CA GLN A 10 4.02 25.35 -1.57
C GLN A 10 3.85 24.35 -2.71
N GLN A 11 2.71 23.66 -2.79
CA GLN A 11 2.44 22.70 -3.87
C GLN A 11 2.43 23.40 -5.25
N ILE A 12 1.81 24.56 -5.33
CA ILE A 12 1.80 25.38 -6.56
C ILE A 12 3.23 25.77 -6.95
N ALA A 13 4.03 26.28 -6.00
CA ALA A 13 5.41 26.67 -6.25
C ALA A 13 6.27 25.48 -6.70
N ASP A 14 6.08 24.30 -6.08
CA ASP A 14 6.80 23.08 -6.43
C ASP A 14 6.45 22.61 -7.85
N ILE A 15 5.16 22.65 -8.23
CA ILE A 15 4.71 22.29 -9.58
C ILE A 15 5.25 23.29 -10.60
N GLU A 16 5.21 24.61 -10.30
CA GLU A 16 5.76 25.63 -11.18
C GLU A 16 7.27 25.49 -11.39
N SER A 17 8.00 25.14 -10.34
CA SER A 17 9.44 24.82 -10.43
C SER A 17 9.68 23.65 -11.37
N LEU A 18 8.95 22.55 -11.19
CA LEU A 18 9.07 21.35 -12.04
C LEU A 18 8.71 21.64 -13.52
N ILE A 19 7.68 22.47 -13.76
CA ILE A 19 7.35 22.96 -15.10
C ILE A 19 8.51 23.78 -15.69
N GLY A 20 9.17 24.57 -14.86
CA GLY A 20 10.33 25.38 -15.25
C GLY A 20 11.58 24.54 -15.52
N GLU A 21 11.75 23.45 -14.80
CA GLU A 21 12.84 22.47 -14.98
C GLU A 21 12.66 21.63 -16.24
N GLY A 22 11.46 21.64 -16.87
CA GLY A 22 11.19 20.93 -18.13
C GLY A 22 11.07 19.44 -17.96
N VAL A 23 10.33 19.01 -16.93
CA VAL A 23 10.08 17.57 -16.69
C VAL A 23 9.24 16.95 -17.81
N ASP A 24 9.48 15.69 -18.11
CA ASP A 24 8.79 14.96 -19.18
C ASP A 24 7.37 14.52 -18.79
N LEU A 25 7.07 14.42 -17.48
CA LEU A 25 5.77 14.06 -16.94
C LEU A 25 5.66 14.50 -15.48
N LEU A 26 4.46 14.89 -15.06
CA LEU A 26 4.13 15.21 -13.67
C LEU A 26 3.21 14.14 -13.09
N ILE A 27 3.54 13.65 -11.89
CA ILE A 27 2.64 12.85 -11.06
C ILE A 27 2.27 13.73 -9.87
N VAL A 28 0.99 14.01 -9.69
CA VAL A 28 0.52 14.96 -8.67
C VAL A 28 -0.64 14.37 -7.87
N SER A 29 -0.51 14.37 -6.54
CA SER A 29 -1.64 14.20 -5.63
C SER A 29 -2.09 15.58 -5.17
N PRO A 30 -3.20 16.15 -5.70
CA PRO A 30 -3.62 17.51 -5.37
C PRO A 30 -4.02 17.63 -3.90
N ASN A 31 -3.54 18.64 -3.20
CA ASN A 31 -3.99 18.90 -1.83
C ASN A 31 -5.46 19.35 -1.80
N GLU A 32 -5.76 20.44 -2.49
CA GLU A 32 -7.12 20.92 -2.67
C GLU A 32 -7.40 21.18 -4.16
N ALA A 33 -8.57 20.70 -4.62
CA ALA A 33 -8.90 20.74 -6.04
C ALA A 33 -8.89 22.16 -6.60
N ASP A 34 -9.57 23.10 -5.93
CA ASP A 34 -9.75 24.46 -6.42
C ASP A 34 -8.42 25.21 -6.52
N ALA A 35 -7.57 25.08 -5.51
CA ALA A 35 -6.29 25.76 -5.46
C ALA A 35 -5.27 25.22 -6.49
N ILE A 36 -5.27 23.91 -6.75
CA ILE A 36 -4.26 23.23 -7.57
C ILE A 36 -4.68 23.14 -9.04
N THR A 37 -5.97 23.24 -9.35
CA THR A 37 -6.48 23.17 -10.74
C THR A 37 -5.72 24.12 -11.69
N PRO A 38 -5.51 25.42 -11.39
CA PRO A 38 -4.90 26.34 -12.36
C PRO A 38 -3.46 25.94 -12.75
N VAL A 39 -2.67 25.47 -11.79
CA VAL A 39 -1.27 25.11 -12.07
C VAL A 39 -1.17 23.79 -12.82
N ILE A 40 -2.10 22.86 -12.60
CA ILE A 40 -2.20 21.62 -13.39
C ILE A 40 -2.61 21.93 -14.83
N GLU A 41 -3.61 22.78 -15.04
CA GLU A 41 -3.99 23.22 -16.39
C GLU A 41 -2.84 23.91 -17.12
N LYS A 42 -2.04 24.70 -16.40
CA LYS A 42 -0.84 25.34 -16.96
C LYS A 42 0.17 24.30 -17.45
N ALA A 43 0.42 23.22 -16.68
CA ALA A 43 1.29 22.12 -17.09
C ALA A 43 0.74 21.41 -18.33
N TYR A 44 -0.53 21.01 -18.26
CA TYR A 44 -1.21 20.31 -19.34
C TYR A 44 -1.24 21.12 -20.64
N ASN A 45 -1.57 22.42 -20.58
CA ASN A 45 -1.58 23.31 -21.73
C ASN A 45 -0.17 23.54 -22.34
N LYS A 46 0.89 23.32 -21.56
CA LYS A 46 2.29 23.31 -22.05
C LYS A 46 2.70 21.99 -22.71
N GLY A 47 1.80 21.01 -22.74
CA GLY A 47 2.08 19.69 -23.30
C GLY A 47 2.80 18.72 -22.36
N ILE A 48 2.93 19.07 -21.06
CA ILE A 48 3.50 18.17 -20.06
C ILE A 48 2.38 17.21 -19.63
N PRO A 49 2.52 15.89 -19.82
CA PRO A 49 1.56 14.92 -19.32
C PRO A 49 1.43 15.00 -17.81
N VAL A 50 0.19 14.96 -17.32
CA VAL A 50 -0.10 15.00 -15.89
C VAL A 50 -0.89 13.76 -15.49
N VAL A 51 -0.34 12.98 -14.57
CA VAL A 51 -1.03 11.86 -13.92
C VAL A 51 -1.48 12.31 -12.54
N LEU A 52 -2.78 12.36 -12.33
CA LEU A 52 -3.36 12.65 -11.02
C LEU A 52 -3.43 11.37 -10.20
N VAL A 53 -3.13 11.48 -8.92
CA VAL A 53 -3.15 10.36 -7.97
C VAL A 53 -4.04 10.71 -6.80
N ASP A 54 -4.85 9.74 -6.35
CA ASP A 54 -5.69 9.84 -5.15
C ASP A 54 -6.83 10.86 -5.29
N ARG A 55 -6.50 12.11 -5.59
CA ARG A 55 -7.45 13.23 -5.66
C ARG A 55 -7.53 13.80 -7.06
N LYS A 56 -8.72 14.28 -7.43
CA LYS A 56 -8.97 14.96 -8.71
C LYS A 56 -8.87 16.48 -8.54
N ILE A 57 -8.79 17.16 -9.67
CA ILE A 57 -8.93 18.61 -9.81
C ILE A 57 -10.33 18.98 -10.32
N ARG A 58 -10.65 20.28 -10.38
CA ARG A 58 -11.92 20.79 -10.92
C ARG A 58 -11.93 20.95 -12.44
N SER A 59 -11.13 20.19 -13.13
CA SER A 59 -10.95 20.27 -14.57
C SER A 59 -10.70 18.88 -15.14
N ASP A 60 -10.95 18.72 -16.43
CA ASP A 60 -10.62 17.53 -17.20
C ASP A 60 -9.26 17.60 -17.90
N LYS A 61 -8.49 18.70 -17.68
CA LYS A 61 -7.18 18.92 -18.26
C LYS A 61 -6.10 18.19 -17.48
N TYR A 62 -6.10 16.88 -17.55
CA TYR A 62 -5.05 15.98 -17.11
C TYR A 62 -4.98 14.78 -18.07
N THR A 63 -3.84 14.11 -18.07
CA THR A 63 -3.57 13.00 -18.99
C THR A 63 -4.17 11.71 -18.48
N ALA A 64 -3.97 11.39 -17.22
CA ALA A 64 -4.55 10.22 -16.58
C ALA A 64 -4.81 10.44 -15.09
N TYR A 65 -5.69 9.61 -14.53
CA TYR A 65 -6.00 9.54 -13.11
C TYR A 65 -5.89 8.10 -12.63
N VAL A 66 -5.28 7.92 -11.47
CA VAL A 66 -5.23 6.64 -10.75
C VAL A 66 -5.65 6.88 -9.31
N GLY A 67 -6.71 6.24 -8.86
CA GLY A 67 -7.18 6.39 -7.50
C GLY A 67 -8.42 5.57 -7.20
N ALA A 68 -8.89 5.60 -5.97
CA ALA A 68 -10.12 4.95 -5.57
C ALA A 68 -11.35 5.77 -5.99
N ASP A 69 -12.47 5.08 -6.14
CA ASP A 69 -13.78 5.73 -6.26
C ASP A 69 -14.27 6.14 -4.86
N ASN A 70 -13.99 7.37 -4.49
CA ASN A 70 -14.37 7.90 -3.18
C ASN A 70 -15.88 8.01 -2.99
N TYR A 71 -16.62 8.23 -4.07
CA TYR A 71 -18.07 8.20 -4.00
C TYR A 71 -18.60 6.80 -3.69
N GLU A 72 -18.10 5.80 -4.40
CA GLU A 72 -18.49 4.41 -4.16
C GLU A 72 -18.05 3.92 -2.78
N ILE A 73 -16.88 4.34 -2.30
CA ILE A 73 -16.45 4.07 -0.91
C ILE A 73 -17.47 4.67 0.07
N GLY A 74 -17.85 5.94 -0.12
CA GLY A 74 -18.86 6.58 0.70
C GLY A 74 -20.21 5.85 0.68
N ARG A 75 -20.62 5.37 -0.49
CA ARG A 75 -21.82 4.55 -0.64
C ARG A 75 -21.74 3.24 0.14
N GLN A 76 -20.64 2.51 0.01
CA GLN A 76 -20.42 1.25 0.72
C GLN A 76 -20.38 1.44 2.23
N VAL A 77 -19.76 2.54 2.69
CA VAL A 77 -19.80 2.94 4.11
C VAL A 77 -21.24 3.20 4.54
N GLY A 78 -22.00 3.97 3.77
CA GLY A 78 -23.41 4.26 4.09
C GLY A 78 -24.28 2.99 4.15
N SER A 79 -24.11 2.09 3.20
CA SER A 79 -24.79 0.79 3.18
C SER A 79 -24.41 -0.07 4.40
N TYR A 80 -23.12 -0.08 4.75
CA TYR A 80 -22.64 -0.76 5.96
C TYR A 80 -23.25 -0.16 7.24
N ILE A 81 -23.32 1.18 7.32
CA ILE A 81 -23.94 1.88 8.45
C ILE A 81 -25.43 1.55 8.55
N ALA A 82 -26.13 1.56 7.41
CA ALA A 82 -27.55 1.23 7.34
C ALA A 82 -27.83 -0.21 7.83
N GLU A 83 -27.04 -1.16 7.38
CA GLU A 83 -27.13 -2.54 7.83
C GLU A 83 -26.81 -2.66 9.32
N ARG A 84 -25.74 -2.02 9.76
CA ARG A 84 -25.21 -2.15 11.11
C ARG A 84 -26.13 -1.53 12.16
N LEU A 85 -26.79 -0.42 11.81
CA LEU A 85 -27.78 0.27 12.65
C LEU A 85 -29.21 -0.24 12.40
N GLN A 86 -29.40 -1.24 11.55
CA GLN A 86 -30.72 -1.78 11.21
C GLN A 86 -31.70 -0.70 10.71
N GLY A 87 -31.16 0.26 9.97
CA GLY A 87 -31.92 1.32 9.32
C GLY A 87 -32.31 2.51 10.21
N LYS A 88 -31.89 2.57 11.47
CA LYS A 88 -32.24 3.66 12.39
C LYS A 88 -31.09 4.01 13.34
N GLY A 89 -30.84 5.30 13.53
CA GLY A 89 -29.85 5.77 14.52
C GLY A 89 -29.32 7.17 14.21
N ASN A 90 -28.46 7.64 15.11
CA ASN A 90 -27.81 8.93 15.02
C ASN A 90 -26.34 8.73 14.59
N LEU A 91 -26.01 9.28 13.44
CA LEU A 91 -24.68 9.25 12.85
C LEU A 91 -23.97 10.58 13.05
N VAL A 92 -22.68 10.51 13.36
CA VAL A 92 -21.77 11.65 13.30
C VAL A 92 -20.73 11.39 12.22
N GLU A 93 -20.42 12.39 11.43
CA GLU A 93 -19.37 12.36 10.42
C GLU A 93 -18.16 13.18 10.88
N VAL A 94 -16.97 12.59 10.80
CA VAL A 94 -15.69 13.30 10.96
C VAL A 94 -15.03 13.35 9.60
N ALA A 95 -15.21 14.49 8.93
CA ALA A 95 -14.80 14.66 7.54
C ALA A 95 -13.30 15.00 7.42
N GLY A 96 -12.75 14.68 6.27
CA GLY A 96 -11.40 15.08 5.88
C GLY A 96 -11.30 16.57 5.58
N LEU A 97 -10.29 16.97 4.82
CA LEU A 97 -10.10 18.36 4.41
C LEU A 97 -11.28 18.82 3.52
N LYS A 98 -11.94 19.88 3.92
CA LYS A 98 -13.20 20.37 3.35
C LYS A 98 -13.17 20.60 1.83
N ALA A 99 -12.06 21.06 1.28
CA ALA A 99 -11.90 21.33 -0.16
C ALA A 99 -11.31 20.13 -0.95
N SER A 100 -11.11 19.00 -0.30
CA SER A 100 -10.62 17.78 -0.94
C SER A 100 -11.75 17.07 -1.67
N THR A 101 -11.49 16.67 -2.92
CA THR A 101 -12.46 15.88 -3.71
C THR A 101 -12.84 14.58 -3.04
N SER A 102 -11.86 13.89 -2.43
CA SER A 102 -12.12 12.63 -1.72
C SER A 102 -13.06 12.80 -0.53
N ALA A 103 -12.94 13.88 0.25
CA ALA A 103 -13.86 14.14 1.36
C ALA A 103 -15.27 14.44 0.85
N LEU A 104 -15.40 15.29 -0.18
CA LEU A 104 -16.68 15.65 -0.77
C LEU A 104 -17.39 14.43 -1.39
N GLU A 105 -16.66 13.58 -2.08
CA GLU A 105 -17.21 12.38 -2.72
C GLU A 105 -17.62 11.33 -1.70
N ARG A 106 -16.84 11.10 -0.64
CA ARG A 106 -17.20 10.21 0.47
C ARG A 106 -18.47 10.67 1.15
N HIS A 107 -18.58 11.96 1.46
CA HIS A 107 -19.78 12.55 2.03
C HIS A 107 -20.99 12.37 1.10
N ARG A 108 -20.85 12.68 -0.19
CA ARG A 108 -21.94 12.53 -1.16
C ARG A 108 -22.40 11.07 -1.26
N GLY A 109 -21.46 10.14 -1.39
CA GLY A 109 -21.76 8.70 -1.44
C GLY A 109 -22.47 8.21 -0.19
N LEU A 110 -22.00 8.62 0.99
CA LEU A 110 -22.67 8.36 2.27
C LEU A 110 -24.12 8.85 2.26
N MET A 111 -24.32 10.12 1.93
CA MET A 111 -25.66 10.73 1.95
C MET A 111 -26.60 10.09 0.95
N ASP A 112 -26.09 9.70 -0.23
CA ASP A 112 -26.90 9.01 -1.24
C ASP A 112 -27.31 7.60 -0.78
N ALA A 113 -26.44 6.87 -0.09
CA ALA A 113 -26.79 5.58 0.49
C ALA A 113 -27.83 5.71 1.62
N LEU A 114 -27.69 6.73 2.47
CA LEU A 114 -28.60 6.95 3.60
C LEU A 114 -30.01 7.45 3.19
N ARG A 115 -30.21 7.90 1.95
CA ARG A 115 -31.57 8.23 1.44
C ARG A 115 -32.53 7.07 1.51
N GLU A 116 -32.04 5.85 1.41
CA GLU A 116 -32.86 4.64 1.50
C GLU A 116 -33.23 4.27 2.95
N THR A 117 -32.57 4.91 3.93
CA THR A 117 -32.77 4.68 5.36
C THR A 117 -32.95 6.01 6.10
N PRO A 118 -34.07 6.71 5.91
CA PRO A 118 -34.29 8.08 6.41
C PRO A 118 -34.33 8.18 7.95
N ASP A 119 -34.46 7.05 8.64
CA ASP A 119 -34.40 7.00 10.11
C ASP A 119 -32.97 7.01 10.64
N ILE A 120 -31.96 6.91 9.80
CA ILE A 120 -30.58 7.21 10.15
C ILE A 120 -30.33 8.70 9.92
N LYS A 121 -30.03 9.41 10.99
CA LYS A 121 -29.87 10.85 10.96
C LYS A 121 -28.41 11.25 11.10
N LEU A 122 -27.87 11.94 10.13
CA LEU A 122 -26.59 12.63 10.29
C LEU A 122 -26.83 13.86 11.18
N ILE A 123 -26.53 13.74 12.48
CA ILE A 123 -26.83 14.77 13.49
C ILE A 123 -25.74 15.83 13.60
N ALA A 124 -24.51 15.49 13.22
CA ALA A 124 -23.38 16.42 13.20
C ALA A 124 -22.32 15.97 12.19
N SER A 125 -21.61 16.94 11.64
CA SER A 125 -20.41 16.74 10.83
C SER A 125 -19.36 17.76 11.23
N ALA A 126 -18.08 17.32 11.30
CA ALA A 126 -16.95 18.18 11.63
C ALA A 126 -15.74 17.88 10.76
N ASP A 127 -15.06 18.95 10.30
CA ASP A 127 -13.83 18.82 9.54
C ASP A 127 -12.63 18.59 10.47
N ALA A 128 -11.80 17.60 10.16
CA ALA A 128 -10.63 17.24 10.94
C ALA A 128 -9.32 17.12 10.12
N ALA A 129 -9.33 17.63 8.89
CA ALA A 129 -8.17 17.79 8.01
C ALA A 129 -7.29 16.51 7.90
N TRP A 130 -7.86 15.33 7.92
CA TRP A 130 -7.21 14.01 7.86
C TRP A 130 -6.36 13.64 9.08
N LEU A 131 -6.43 14.42 10.17
CA LEU A 131 -5.53 14.32 11.30
C LEU A 131 -6.24 13.82 12.57
N ARG A 132 -5.54 13.00 13.36
CA ARG A 132 -6.06 12.40 14.60
C ARG A 132 -6.41 13.45 15.66
N VAL A 133 -5.48 14.38 15.96
CA VAL A 133 -5.66 15.37 17.02
C VAL A 133 -6.79 16.36 16.72
N PRO A 134 -6.91 16.93 15.50
CA PRO A 134 -8.09 17.71 15.13
C PRO A 134 -9.39 16.93 15.23
N ALA A 135 -9.40 15.65 14.83
CA ALA A 135 -10.59 14.79 14.93
C ALA A 135 -11.00 14.55 16.39
N GLU A 136 -10.04 14.28 17.25
CA GLU A 136 -10.27 14.11 18.68
C GLU A 136 -10.93 15.36 19.29
N LYS A 137 -10.38 16.54 18.97
CA LYS A 137 -10.92 17.81 19.46
C LYS A 137 -12.35 18.06 18.93
N ALA A 138 -12.51 17.97 17.62
CA ALA A 138 -13.76 18.26 16.96
C ALA A 138 -14.89 17.30 17.40
N PHE A 139 -14.57 16.01 17.52
CA PHE A 139 -15.52 15.02 18.00
C PHE A 139 -15.81 15.17 19.50
N GLY A 140 -14.83 15.54 20.30
CA GLY A 140 -15.01 15.84 21.73
C GLY A 140 -16.01 16.98 21.96
N ASP A 141 -15.96 18.01 21.10
CA ASP A 141 -16.94 19.11 21.12
C ASP A 141 -18.36 18.65 20.71
N ILE A 142 -18.46 17.68 19.80
CA ILE A 142 -19.73 17.06 19.39
C ILE A 142 -20.27 16.18 20.50
N LEU A 143 -19.47 15.33 21.11
CA LEU A 143 -19.84 14.46 22.20
C LEU A 143 -20.46 15.21 23.38
N SER A 144 -19.97 16.41 23.64
CA SER A 144 -20.49 17.27 24.71
C SER A 144 -21.89 17.84 24.43
N LYS A 145 -22.31 17.85 23.15
CA LYS A 145 -23.59 18.42 22.70
C LYS A 145 -24.65 17.37 22.42
N PHE A 146 -24.21 16.18 22.02
CA PHE A 146 -25.09 15.10 21.57
C PHE A 146 -24.92 13.88 22.49
N PRO A 147 -25.89 13.60 23.36
CA PRO A 147 -25.84 12.45 24.25
C PRO A 147 -26.05 11.13 23.51
N ASP A 148 -26.84 11.14 22.46
CA ASP A 148 -27.26 9.94 21.74
C ASP A 148 -26.57 9.87 20.37
N ILE A 149 -25.46 9.18 20.29
CA ILE A 149 -24.73 8.90 19.07
C ILE A 149 -24.59 7.38 18.94
N ASP A 150 -25.07 6.82 17.84
CA ASP A 150 -25.02 5.37 17.60
C ASP A 150 -23.79 4.99 16.78
N MET A 151 -23.36 5.86 15.86
CA MET A 151 -22.21 5.59 15.03
C MET A 151 -21.45 6.86 14.64
N VAL A 152 -20.13 6.70 14.53
CA VAL A 152 -19.21 7.73 14.05
C VAL A 152 -18.55 7.22 12.78
N PHE A 153 -18.73 7.91 11.69
CA PHE A 153 -18.00 7.69 10.46
C PHE A 153 -16.89 8.73 10.31
N ALA A 154 -15.66 8.30 10.29
CA ALA A 154 -14.52 9.16 9.99
C ALA A 154 -13.97 8.85 8.59
N HIS A 155 -13.64 9.88 7.84
CA HIS A 155 -13.16 9.74 6.48
C HIS A 155 -11.78 9.03 6.36
N ASN A 156 -11.08 8.79 7.48
CA ASN A 156 -9.96 7.86 7.54
C ASN A 156 -9.79 7.25 8.93
N ASP A 157 -8.98 6.20 9.05
CA ASP A 157 -8.74 5.48 10.29
C ASP A 157 -8.03 6.33 11.35
N ARG A 158 -7.18 7.27 10.93
CA ARG A 158 -6.50 8.20 11.85
C ARG A 158 -7.49 9.11 12.56
N MET A 159 -8.47 9.62 11.83
CA MET A 159 -9.55 10.44 12.40
C MET A 159 -10.52 9.59 13.21
N ALA A 160 -10.82 8.37 12.76
CA ALA A 160 -11.63 7.43 13.53
C ALA A 160 -10.99 7.13 14.89
N ALA A 161 -9.68 6.91 14.91
CA ALA A 161 -8.92 6.75 16.14
C ALA A 161 -8.98 8.01 17.02
N GLY A 162 -8.90 9.21 16.44
CA GLY A 162 -9.06 10.46 17.20
C GLY A 162 -10.45 10.62 17.80
N ALA A 163 -11.49 10.28 17.05
CA ALA A 163 -12.86 10.26 17.57
C ALA A 163 -13.03 9.24 18.70
N TYR A 164 -12.45 8.05 18.53
CA TYR A 164 -12.43 7.04 19.60
C TYR A 164 -11.71 7.54 20.86
N ASP A 165 -10.56 8.21 20.71
CA ASP A 165 -9.83 8.79 21.86
C ASP A 165 -10.67 9.83 22.60
N ALA A 166 -11.43 10.65 21.90
CA ALA A 166 -12.35 11.62 22.49
C ALA A 166 -13.47 10.91 23.29
N ALA A 167 -14.01 9.81 22.73
CA ALA A 167 -15.01 9.00 23.42
C ALA A 167 -14.43 8.35 24.69
N VAL A 168 -13.23 7.80 24.61
CA VAL A 168 -12.51 7.23 25.78
C VAL A 168 -12.33 8.28 26.89
N LYS A 169 -11.95 9.51 26.56
CA LYS A 169 -11.79 10.59 27.54
C LYS A 169 -13.08 10.94 28.27
N GLN A 170 -14.22 10.69 27.65
CA GLN A 170 -15.55 10.92 28.24
C GLN A 170 -16.22 9.63 28.72
N HIS A 171 -15.52 8.48 28.70
CA HIS A 171 -16.01 7.15 29.08
C HIS A 171 -17.24 6.71 28.27
N ARG A 172 -17.26 7.04 26.99
CA ARG A 172 -18.37 6.78 26.06
C ARG A 172 -17.99 5.95 24.84
N GLU A 173 -16.81 5.36 24.85
CA GLU A 173 -16.28 4.57 23.72
C GLU A 173 -17.09 3.30 23.44
N HIS A 174 -17.95 2.90 24.36
CA HIS A 174 -18.83 1.73 24.21
C HIS A 174 -20.27 2.09 23.85
N ASP A 175 -20.62 3.37 23.86
CA ASP A 175 -21.97 3.84 23.56
C ASP A 175 -22.23 3.85 22.06
N MET A 176 -21.18 3.87 21.23
CA MET A 176 -21.25 4.05 19.79
C MET A 176 -20.24 3.20 19.02
N LEU A 177 -20.46 3.06 17.74
CA LEU A 177 -19.60 2.35 16.81
C LEU A 177 -18.75 3.34 15.99
N PHE A 178 -17.54 2.93 15.60
CA PHE A 178 -16.62 3.76 14.83
C PHE A 178 -16.25 3.07 13.53
N VAL A 179 -16.37 3.79 12.43
CA VAL A 179 -16.02 3.32 11.09
C VAL A 179 -15.00 4.26 10.47
N GLY A 180 -13.94 3.68 9.90
CA GLY A 180 -12.89 4.40 9.21
C GLY A 180 -12.75 3.99 7.75
N ILE A 181 -11.73 4.55 7.12
CA ILE A 181 -11.26 4.21 5.79
C ILE A 181 -9.73 4.22 5.87
N ASP A 182 -9.08 3.42 5.14
CA ASP A 182 -7.68 3.19 4.80
C ASP A 182 -7.35 1.70 4.93
N ALA A 183 -7.75 1.06 6.02
CA ALA A 183 -7.46 -0.34 6.34
C ALA A 183 -5.96 -0.66 6.20
N LEU A 184 -5.11 0.26 6.64
CA LEU A 184 -3.68 0.00 6.66
C LEU A 184 -3.36 -1.12 7.66
N ALA A 185 -2.44 -1.98 7.25
CA ALA A 185 -1.93 -3.05 8.10
C ALA A 185 -0.72 -2.56 8.90
N GLY A 186 -0.56 -3.07 10.13
CA GLY A 186 0.53 -2.73 11.02
C GLY A 186 0.04 -2.30 12.39
N GLU A 187 0.98 -2.09 13.29
CA GLU A 187 0.70 -1.70 14.68
C GLU A 187 0.12 -0.27 14.73
N GLY A 188 -1.01 -0.12 15.41
CA GLY A 188 -1.73 1.15 15.54
C GLY A 188 -2.55 1.57 14.32
N TYR A 189 -2.58 0.78 13.24
CA TYR A 189 -3.35 1.09 12.03
C TYR A 189 -4.74 0.45 12.02
N GLY A 190 -5.56 0.84 11.03
CA GLY A 190 -6.98 0.54 10.97
C GLY A 190 -7.33 -0.94 11.10
N VAL A 191 -6.59 -1.84 10.46
CA VAL A 191 -6.83 -3.29 10.56
C VAL A 191 -6.66 -3.78 12.00
N GLU A 192 -5.65 -3.30 12.71
CA GLU A 192 -5.44 -3.64 14.11
C GLU A 192 -6.51 -3.00 15.01
N GLN A 193 -6.89 -1.78 14.73
CA GLN A 193 -7.96 -1.08 15.48
C GLN A 193 -9.29 -1.84 15.36
N VAL A 194 -9.60 -2.39 14.19
CA VAL A 194 -10.77 -3.26 14.00
C VAL A 194 -10.59 -4.60 14.75
N ALA A 195 -9.42 -5.22 14.67
CA ALA A 195 -9.15 -6.47 15.39
C ALA A 195 -9.25 -6.29 16.90
N ASN A 196 -8.84 -5.13 17.42
CA ASN A 196 -8.89 -4.74 18.84
C ASN A 196 -10.22 -4.12 19.27
N ARG A 197 -11.20 -4.02 18.35
CA ARG A 197 -12.54 -3.46 18.58
C ARG A 197 -12.56 -1.98 18.98
N GLN A 198 -11.58 -1.24 18.58
CA GLN A 198 -11.60 0.21 18.63
C GLN A 198 -12.43 0.78 17.48
N LEU A 199 -12.33 0.15 16.31
CA LEU A 199 -13.21 0.39 15.17
C LEU A 199 -14.12 -0.82 14.94
N ASP A 200 -15.35 -0.59 14.53
CA ASP A 200 -16.28 -1.63 14.10
C ASP A 200 -15.90 -2.13 12.69
N ALA A 201 -15.50 -1.22 11.83
CA ALA A 201 -15.04 -1.51 10.49
C ALA A 201 -14.12 -0.42 9.93
N THR A 202 -13.37 -0.79 8.91
CA THR A 202 -12.67 0.12 8.01
C THR A 202 -12.79 -0.38 6.57
N PHE A 203 -12.55 0.48 5.60
CA PHE A 203 -12.59 0.14 4.18
C PHE A 203 -11.20 0.29 3.58
N ILE A 204 -10.79 -0.69 2.77
CA ILE A 204 -9.48 -0.63 2.11
C ILE A 204 -9.46 0.58 1.17
N TYR A 205 -8.47 1.45 1.37
CA TYR A 205 -8.15 2.52 0.45
C TYR A 205 -6.88 2.14 -0.33
N PRO A 206 -7.03 1.71 -1.58
CA PRO A 206 -5.89 1.27 -2.37
C PRO A 206 -5.04 2.48 -2.81
N THR A 207 -3.75 2.43 -2.56
CA THR A 207 -2.82 3.52 -2.92
C THR A 207 -2.47 3.55 -4.41
N GLY A 208 -2.47 2.40 -5.08
CA GLY A 208 -2.27 2.26 -6.52
C GLY A 208 -0.92 2.75 -7.06
N GLY A 209 0.10 2.85 -6.22
CA GLY A 209 1.40 3.36 -6.63
C GLY A 209 2.03 2.60 -7.81
N ASP A 210 1.82 1.28 -7.86
CA ASP A 210 2.22 0.43 -8.99
C ASP A 210 1.50 0.82 -10.28
N LYS A 211 0.20 1.07 -10.21
CA LYS A 211 -0.61 1.49 -11.36
C LYS A 211 -0.28 2.89 -11.84
N VAL A 212 0.03 3.79 -10.92
CA VAL A 212 0.52 5.13 -11.25
C VAL A 212 1.81 5.04 -12.05
N MET A 213 2.76 4.21 -11.61
CA MET A 213 4.03 4.03 -12.32
C MET A 213 3.84 3.34 -13.67
N GLU A 214 2.96 2.33 -13.74
CA GLU A 214 2.61 1.66 -14.99
C GLU A 214 2.04 2.66 -16.02
N VAL A 215 1.05 3.46 -15.61
CA VAL A 215 0.40 4.48 -16.45
C VAL A 215 1.42 5.54 -16.89
N ALA A 216 2.22 6.07 -15.95
CA ALA A 216 3.24 7.06 -16.26
C ALA A 216 4.28 6.55 -17.27
N MET A 217 4.75 5.31 -17.08
CA MET A 217 5.69 4.68 -18.00
C MET A 217 5.08 4.43 -19.38
N ASN A 218 3.81 4.02 -19.46
CA ASN A 218 3.13 3.83 -20.74
C ASN A 218 2.98 5.17 -21.48
N ILE A 219 2.63 6.26 -20.78
CA ILE A 219 2.56 7.60 -21.35
C ILE A 219 3.93 8.02 -21.92
N LEU A 220 5.00 7.90 -21.12
CA LEU A 220 6.35 8.28 -21.55
C LEU A 220 6.88 7.46 -22.69
N GLN A 221 6.44 6.21 -22.84
CA GLN A 221 6.84 5.29 -23.90
C GLN A 221 5.91 5.34 -25.12
N GLY A 222 4.87 6.19 -25.10
CA GLY A 222 3.89 6.29 -26.18
C GLY A 222 3.05 5.03 -26.36
N ARG A 223 2.84 4.23 -25.28
CA ARG A 223 2.00 3.03 -25.26
C ARG A 223 0.58 3.37 -24.86
N ASP A 224 -0.33 2.45 -25.13
CA ASP A 224 -1.71 2.56 -24.70
C ASP A 224 -1.81 2.59 -23.16
N TYR A 225 -2.66 3.45 -22.64
CA TYR A 225 -2.94 3.58 -21.21
C TYR A 225 -4.41 3.88 -20.95
N THR A 226 -4.89 3.51 -19.77
CA THR A 226 -6.24 3.84 -19.31
C THR A 226 -6.22 5.23 -18.69
N ARG A 227 -7.07 6.14 -19.18
CA ARG A 227 -7.15 7.49 -18.64
C ARG A 227 -7.64 7.55 -17.22
N GLU A 228 -8.63 6.72 -16.86
CA GLU A 228 -9.22 6.65 -15.51
C GLU A 228 -9.02 5.24 -14.96
N THR A 229 -8.04 5.05 -14.11
CA THR A 229 -7.81 3.77 -13.41
C THR A 229 -8.42 3.84 -12.02
N VAL A 230 -9.60 3.24 -11.88
CA VAL A 230 -10.33 3.19 -10.61
C VAL A 230 -9.96 1.92 -9.85
N LEU A 231 -9.52 2.09 -8.61
CA LEU A 231 -9.08 1.01 -7.74
C LEU A 231 -10.23 0.58 -6.81
N SER A 232 -10.38 -0.74 -6.65
CA SER A 232 -11.49 -1.30 -5.85
C SER A 232 -11.21 -1.23 -4.35
N THR A 233 -12.24 -0.95 -3.58
CA THR A 233 -12.26 -1.03 -2.12
C THR A 233 -12.80 -2.38 -1.63
N ALA A 234 -12.60 -2.68 -0.36
CA ALA A 234 -13.23 -3.81 0.32
C ALA A 234 -13.41 -3.51 1.82
N LEU A 235 -14.47 -4.05 2.40
CA LEU A 235 -14.76 -3.94 3.82
C LEU A 235 -13.81 -4.80 4.66
N VAL A 236 -13.25 -4.21 5.69
CA VAL A 236 -12.53 -4.88 6.76
C VAL A 236 -13.33 -4.70 8.05
N ASN A 237 -13.80 -5.79 8.60
CA ASN A 237 -14.54 -5.82 9.83
C ASN A 237 -14.00 -6.91 10.76
N LYS A 238 -14.61 -7.09 11.93
CA LYS A 238 -14.22 -8.10 12.92
C LYS A 238 -14.08 -9.52 12.37
N ALA A 239 -14.82 -9.86 11.31
CA ALA A 239 -14.83 -11.21 10.74
C ALA A 239 -13.54 -11.51 9.95
N ASN A 240 -12.94 -10.49 9.33
CA ASN A 240 -11.76 -10.66 8.45
C ASN A 240 -10.50 -9.93 8.92
N ALA A 241 -10.60 -8.97 9.83
CA ALA A 241 -9.45 -8.18 10.29
C ALA A 241 -8.32 -9.06 10.87
N ARG A 242 -8.66 -10.06 11.70
CA ARG A 242 -7.65 -10.98 12.27
C ARG A 242 -6.93 -11.81 11.21
N ILE A 243 -7.68 -12.31 10.23
CA ILE A 243 -7.09 -13.05 9.11
C ILE A 243 -6.15 -12.12 8.35
N MET A 244 -6.56 -10.87 8.16
CA MET A 244 -5.77 -9.84 7.51
C MET A 244 -4.46 -9.53 8.27
N GLN A 245 -4.53 -9.41 9.56
CA GLN A 245 -3.33 -9.24 10.40
C GLN A 245 -2.37 -10.44 10.28
N MET A 246 -2.90 -11.65 10.42
CA MET A 246 -2.08 -12.87 10.32
C MET A 246 -1.40 -12.99 8.97
N GLN A 247 -2.12 -12.68 7.89
CA GLN A 247 -1.57 -12.71 6.54
C GLN A 247 -0.51 -11.64 6.34
N THR A 248 -0.73 -10.42 6.83
CA THR A 248 0.27 -9.34 6.76
C THR A 248 1.51 -9.67 7.60
N ALA A 249 1.31 -10.23 8.81
CA ALA A 249 2.42 -10.69 9.64
C ALA A 249 3.22 -11.81 8.96
N HIS A 250 2.51 -12.75 8.31
CA HIS A 250 3.16 -13.83 7.55
C HIS A 250 3.93 -13.29 6.33
N ILE A 251 3.36 -12.33 5.62
CA ILE A 251 4.04 -11.64 4.52
C ILE A 251 5.28 -10.94 5.05
N GLY A 252 5.18 -10.18 6.14
CA GLY A 252 6.33 -9.53 6.76
C GLY A 252 7.44 -10.52 7.19
N GLN A 253 7.06 -11.72 7.66
CA GLN A 253 8.03 -12.79 7.94
C GLN A 253 8.68 -13.32 6.66
N LEU A 254 7.91 -13.48 5.59
CA LEU A 254 8.43 -13.89 4.28
C LEU A 254 9.35 -12.82 3.70
N ASP A 255 8.98 -11.56 3.80
CA ASP A 255 9.78 -10.42 3.35
C ASP A 255 11.11 -10.37 4.09
N ASN A 256 11.10 -10.50 5.41
CA ASN A 256 12.32 -10.60 6.22
C ASN A 256 13.19 -11.79 5.82
N LYS A 257 12.56 -12.95 5.55
CA LYS A 257 13.28 -14.15 5.11
C LYS A 257 13.90 -13.96 3.73
N ILE A 258 13.20 -13.29 2.83
CA ILE A 258 13.69 -12.92 1.51
C ILE A 258 14.88 -11.96 1.63
N GLU A 259 14.76 -10.91 2.46
CA GLU A 259 15.86 -9.98 2.70
C GLU A 259 17.10 -10.68 3.26
N VAL A 260 16.92 -11.64 4.18
CA VAL A 260 18.01 -12.46 4.71
C VAL A 260 18.62 -13.34 3.63
N LEU A 261 17.78 -13.97 2.79
CA LEU A 261 18.24 -14.81 1.68
C LEU A 261 18.98 -13.98 0.61
N ASP A 262 18.49 -12.78 0.29
CA ASP A 262 19.15 -11.86 -0.63
C ASP A 262 20.52 -11.44 -0.08
N LYS A 263 20.61 -11.06 1.21
CA LYS A 263 21.90 -10.77 1.85
C LYS A 263 22.84 -11.96 1.86
N GLN A 264 22.30 -13.17 2.07
CA GLN A 264 23.09 -14.39 1.97
C GLN A 264 23.57 -14.64 0.54
N LEU A 265 22.68 -14.46 -0.44
CA LEU A 265 23.00 -14.58 -1.86
C LEU A 265 24.11 -13.61 -2.26
N ASP A 266 23.98 -12.33 -1.87
CA ASP A 266 25.02 -11.31 -2.10
C ASP A 266 26.34 -11.70 -1.45
N THR A 267 26.31 -12.22 -0.22
CA THR A 267 27.49 -12.70 0.48
C THR A 267 28.11 -13.91 -0.23
N TYR A 268 27.28 -14.84 -0.72
CA TYR A 268 27.72 -15.98 -1.52
C TYR A 268 28.32 -15.54 -2.86
N LEU A 269 27.68 -14.61 -3.55
CA LEU A 269 28.19 -14.05 -4.80
C LEU A 269 29.52 -13.31 -4.60
N MET A 270 29.66 -12.54 -3.52
CA MET A 270 30.91 -11.89 -3.17
C MET A 270 32.00 -12.92 -2.81
N ARG A 271 31.70 -13.96 -2.01
CA ARG A 271 32.63 -15.04 -1.72
C ARG A 271 33.02 -15.82 -2.96
N TYR A 272 32.06 -16.12 -3.81
CA TYR A 272 32.29 -16.82 -5.07
C TYR A 272 33.17 -15.98 -6.00
N SER A 273 32.91 -14.67 -6.11
CA SER A 273 33.75 -13.76 -6.87
C SER A 273 35.18 -13.67 -6.30
N SER A 274 35.30 -13.62 -4.96
CA SER A 274 36.60 -13.60 -4.28
C SER A 274 37.36 -14.94 -4.44
N GLN A 275 36.67 -16.08 -4.31
CA GLN A 275 37.26 -17.40 -4.56
C GLN A 275 37.70 -17.57 -6.01
N ARG A 276 36.88 -17.06 -6.95
CA ARG A 276 37.19 -17.05 -8.36
C ARG A 276 38.37 -16.14 -8.67
N MET A 277 38.49 -14.99 -8.01
CA MET A 277 39.65 -14.11 -8.12
C MET A 277 40.92 -14.74 -7.52
N LEU A 278 40.80 -15.43 -6.36
CA LEU A 278 41.87 -16.22 -5.78
C LEU A 278 42.29 -17.38 -6.68
N LEU A 279 41.32 -18.06 -7.26
CA LEU A 279 41.60 -19.16 -8.21
C LEU A 279 42.30 -18.65 -9.47
N TYR A 280 41.89 -17.49 -9.99
CA TYR A 280 42.60 -16.83 -11.09
C TYR A 280 43.99 -16.33 -10.67
N ALA A 281 44.11 -15.78 -9.46
CA ALA A 281 45.43 -15.40 -8.91
C ALA A 281 46.33 -16.62 -8.74
N CYS A 282 45.82 -17.75 -8.21
CA CYS A 282 46.55 -18.99 -8.14
C CYS A 282 46.90 -19.54 -9.52
N ILE A 283 45.98 -19.45 -10.51
CA ILE A 283 46.25 -19.85 -11.90
C ILE A 283 47.36 -18.96 -12.52
N VAL A 284 47.27 -17.64 -12.27
CA VAL A 284 48.27 -16.68 -12.75
C VAL A 284 49.63 -16.96 -12.11
N ILE A 285 49.67 -17.24 -10.79
CA ILE A 285 50.92 -17.64 -10.09
C ILE A 285 51.44 -18.97 -10.63
N LEU A 286 50.57 -19.96 -10.85
CA LEU A 286 50.91 -21.24 -11.44
C LEU A 286 51.45 -21.09 -12.88
N VAL A 287 50.82 -20.22 -13.67
CA VAL A 287 51.29 -19.88 -15.03
C VAL A 287 52.63 -19.16 -14.99
N LEU A 288 52.80 -18.22 -14.03
CA LEU A 288 54.09 -17.53 -13.83
C LEU A 288 55.18 -18.49 -13.37
N VAL A 289 54.86 -19.42 -12.46
CA VAL A 289 55.82 -20.48 -12.02
C VAL A 289 56.12 -21.43 -13.17
N ALA A 290 55.11 -21.81 -13.97
CA ALA A 290 55.29 -22.65 -15.16
C ALA A 290 56.12 -21.93 -16.23
N MET A 291 55.91 -20.59 -16.40
CA MET A 291 56.79 -19.81 -17.27
C MET A 291 58.23 -19.71 -16.73
N LEU A 292 58.38 -19.52 -15.41
CA LEU A 292 59.70 -19.49 -14.78
C LEU A 292 60.42 -20.85 -14.94
N LEU A 293 59.71 -21.93 -14.69
CA LEU A 293 60.21 -23.30 -14.97
C LEU A 293 60.50 -23.53 -16.44
N PHE A 294 59.64 -22.95 -17.32
CA PHE A 294 59.90 -22.99 -18.77
C PHE A 294 61.16 -22.23 -19.15
N PHE A 295 61.42 -21.06 -18.56
CA PHE A 295 62.66 -20.34 -18.78
C PHE A 295 63.84 -21.08 -18.24
N VAL A 296 63.73 -21.82 -17.11
CA VAL A 296 64.75 -22.64 -16.53
C VAL A 296 64.91 -23.93 -17.34
N VAL A 297 63.84 -24.56 -17.73
CA VAL A 297 63.83 -25.81 -18.51
C VAL A 297 64.09 -25.56 -20.00
N ARG A 298 63.88 -24.33 -20.53
CA ARG A 298 64.17 -23.92 -21.89
C ARG A 298 65.63 -24.04 -22.27
N ALA A 299 66.49 -24.10 -21.26
CA ALA A 299 67.91 -24.53 -21.47
C ALA A 299 67.96 -25.98 -21.87
N PHE A 300 66.93 -26.77 -21.69
CA PHE A 300 67.03 -28.25 -21.84
C PHE A 300 66.02 -28.95 -22.77
N TRP A 301 64.85 -28.39 -23.10
CA TRP A 301 63.86 -29.16 -23.85
C TRP A 301 63.01 -28.33 -24.85
N THR A 302 62.75 -28.87 -25.98
CA THR A 302 62.21 -28.27 -27.20
C THR A 302 60.77 -27.76 -27.16
N LYS A 303 60.53 -26.73 -27.92
CA LYS A 303 59.39 -25.88 -28.20
C LYS A 303 58.02 -26.56 -28.42
N ASN A 304 57.99 -27.83 -28.83
CA ASN A 304 56.75 -28.47 -29.26
C ASN A 304 55.88 -29.08 -28.14
N ARG A 305 56.48 -29.40 -26.99
CA ARG A 305 55.74 -30.05 -25.91
C ARG A 305 54.87 -29.06 -25.13
N LEU A 306 55.34 -27.84 -25.02
CA LEU A 306 54.69 -26.78 -24.26
C LEU A 306 53.40 -26.25 -24.95
N ASN A 307 53.42 -26.19 -26.27
CA ASN A 307 52.24 -25.72 -27.01
C ASN A 307 51.04 -26.69 -26.94
N ALA A 308 51.30 -27.99 -26.84
CA ALA A 308 50.23 -28.98 -26.70
C ALA A 308 49.58 -28.93 -25.31
N GLU A 309 50.38 -28.73 -24.27
CA GLU A 309 49.92 -28.68 -22.87
C GLU A 309 49.10 -27.38 -22.57
N LEU A 310 49.53 -26.28 -23.15
CA LEU A 310 48.83 -24.98 -23.06
C LEU A 310 47.47 -24.98 -23.79
N SER A 311 47.41 -25.72 -24.92
CA SER A 311 46.16 -25.87 -25.68
C SER A 311 45.10 -26.67 -24.93
N ASP A 312 45.55 -27.72 -24.20
CA ASP A 312 44.64 -28.58 -23.42
C ASP A 312 44.07 -27.86 -22.19
N GLN A 313 44.88 -27.07 -21.49
CA GLN A 313 44.40 -26.24 -20.36
C GLN A 313 43.40 -25.19 -20.80
N LYS A 314 43.63 -24.56 -21.97
CA LYS A 314 42.70 -23.57 -22.55
C LYS A 314 41.36 -24.19 -22.91
N LYS A 315 41.38 -25.39 -23.46
CA LYS A 315 40.13 -26.09 -23.83
C LYS A 315 39.30 -26.46 -22.59
N ARG A 316 39.96 -26.93 -21.53
CA ARG A 316 39.27 -27.22 -20.24
C ARG A 316 38.68 -25.95 -19.60
N LEU A 317 39.36 -24.82 -19.72
CA LEU A 317 38.88 -23.55 -19.20
C LEU A 317 37.65 -23.03 -19.99
N GLU A 318 37.66 -23.24 -21.31
CA GLU A 318 36.51 -22.92 -22.15
C GLU A 318 35.31 -23.81 -21.85
N GLU A 319 35.49 -25.10 -21.62
CA GLU A 319 34.45 -26.03 -21.22
C GLU A 319 33.84 -25.67 -19.84
N GLN A 320 34.67 -25.27 -18.89
CA GLN A 320 34.20 -24.81 -17.55
C GLN A 320 33.42 -23.48 -17.64
N ARG A 321 33.90 -22.55 -18.49
CA ARG A 321 33.19 -21.28 -18.72
C ARG A 321 31.80 -21.51 -19.31
N ASP A 322 31.71 -22.42 -20.27
CA ASP A 322 30.46 -22.72 -20.97
C ASP A 322 29.46 -23.44 -20.03
N GLN A 323 29.95 -24.30 -19.12
CA GLN A 323 29.13 -24.89 -18.06
C GLN A 323 28.58 -23.85 -17.09
N LEU A 324 29.40 -22.88 -16.65
CA LEU A 324 28.97 -21.80 -15.76
C LEU A 324 27.90 -20.87 -16.41
N ILE A 325 28.10 -20.54 -17.69
CA ILE A 325 27.15 -19.75 -18.46
C ILE A 325 25.80 -20.49 -18.59
N SER A 326 25.88 -21.81 -18.86
CA SER A 326 24.68 -22.66 -18.96
C SER A 326 23.90 -22.72 -17.64
N LEU A 327 24.60 -22.88 -16.51
CA LEU A 327 23.96 -22.96 -15.19
C LEU A 327 23.32 -21.63 -14.78
N SER A 328 23.98 -20.51 -15.07
CA SER A 328 23.45 -19.17 -14.82
C SER A 328 22.16 -18.92 -15.60
N LYS A 329 22.13 -19.34 -16.86
CA LYS A 329 20.96 -19.21 -17.73
C LYS A 329 19.78 -20.07 -17.24
N GLN A 330 20.04 -21.32 -16.83
CA GLN A 330 19.00 -22.19 -16.27
C GLN A 330 18.38 -21.62 -14.98
N LEU A 331 19.18 -20.99 -14.12
CA LEU A 331 18.67 -20.34 -12.90
C LEU A 331 17.79 -19.13 -13.22
N GLU A 332 18.19 -18.35 -14.24
CA GLU A 332 17.43 -17.20 -14.70
C GLU A 332 16.07 -17.62 -15.31
N GLU A 333 16.10 -18.63 -16.16
CA GLU A 333 14.88 -19.20 -16.78
C GLU A 333 13.92 -19.79 -15.73
N ALA A 334 14.44 -20.51 -14.71
CA ALA A 334 13.64 -21.07 -13.63
C ALA A 334 12.99 -19.97 -12.77
N THR A 335 13.72 -18.89 -12.52
CA THR A 335 13.20 -17.73 -11.77
C THR A 335 12.11 -17.01 -12.56
N HIS A 336 12.32 -16.81 -13.87
CA HIS A 336 11.32 -16.22 -14.76
C HIS A 336 10.04 -17.06 -14.88
N ALA A 337 10.19 -18.38 -15.00
CA ALA A 337 9.06 -19.30 -15.05
C ALA A 337 8.22 -19.27 -13.76
N LYS A 338 8.87 -19.26 -12.60
CA LYS A 338 8.23 -19.13 -11.29
C LYS A 338 7.43 -17.81 -11.18
N LEU A 339 8.02 -16.72 -11.65
CA LEU A 339 7.42 -15.40 -11.64
C LEU A 339 6.20 -15.31 -12.60
N ALA A 340 6.30 -15.90 -13.78
CA ALA A 340 5.22 -15.95 -14.75
C ALA A 340 4.02 -16.77 -14.23
N PHE A 341 4.28 -17.90 -13.58
CA PHE A 341 3.26 -18.76 -12.98
C PHE A 341 2.38 -17.99 -11.99
N PHE A 342 2.97 -17.34 -10.99
CA PHE A 342 2.20 -16.60 -9.99
C PHE A 342 1.39 -15.43 -10.57
N THR A 343 1.84 -14.85 -11.70
CA THR A 343 1.06 -13.80 -12.38
C THR A 343 -0.20 -14.34 -13.00
N ASN A 344 -0.03 -15.40 -13.78
CA ASN A 344 -1.14 -15.98 -14.52
C ASN A 344 -2.18 -16.55 -13.55
N VAL A 345 -1.72 -17.30 -12.54
CA VAL A 345 -2.59 -17.84 -11.49
C VAL A 345 -3.38 -16.75 -10.78
N SER A 346 -2.71 -15.64 -10.42
CA SER A 346 -3.39 -14.54 -9.73
C SER A 346 -4.44 -13.84 -10.61
N HIS A 347 -4.16 -13.69 -11.90
CA HIS A 347 -5.11 -13.12 -12.86
C HIS A 347 -6.29 -14.06 -13.08
N ASP A 348 -6.01 -15.36 -13.28
CA ASP A 348 -7.01 -16.40 -13.60
C ASP A 348 -7.96 -16.67 -12.44
N PHE A 349 -7.50 -16.44 -11.20
CA PHE A 349 -8.37 -16.50 -10.03
C PHE A 349 -9.11 -15.18 -9.75
N ARG A 350 -8.51 -14.02 -10.03
CA ARG A 350 -9.17 -12.73 -9.78
C ARG A 350 -10.44 -12.57 -10.59
N THR A 351 -10.40 -12.93 -11.87
CA THR A 351 -11.50 -12.73 -12.81
C THR A 351 -12.78 -13.47 -12.36
N PRO A 352 -12.77 -14.81 -12.11
CA PRO A 352 -13.96 -15.51 -11.65
C PRO A 352 -14.43 -15.04 -10.26
N LEU A 353 -13.50 -14.71 -9.36
CA LEU A 353 -13.87 -14.22 -8.03
C LEU A 353 -14.54 -12.85 -8.07
N THR A 354 -14.09 -11.96 -8.92
CA THR A 354 -14.75 -10.67 -9.13
C THR A 354 -16.14 -10.84 -9.73
N LEU A 355 -16.30 -11.78 -10.67
CA LEU A 355 -17.59 -12.13 -11.28
C LEU A 355 -18.56 -12.80 -10.29
N ILE A 356 -18.05 -13.47 -9.27
CA ILE A 356 -18.86 -14.04 -8.18
C ILE A 356 -19.21 -12.94 -7.16
N ALA A 357 -18.26 -12.06 -6.85
CA ALA A 357 -18.44 -11.00 -5.85
C ALA A 357 -19.62 -10.06 -6.20
N ALA A 358 -19.74 -9.65 -7.45
CA ALA A 358 -20.77 -8.69 -7.88
C ALA A 358 -22.21 -9.23 -7.70
N PRO A 359 -22.57 -10.43 -8.21
CA PRO A 359 -23.90 -11.00 -7.99
C PRO A 359 -24.18 -11.32 -6.52
N VAL A 360 -23.18 -11.77 -5.77
CA VAL A 360 -23.34 -12.09 -4.34
C VAL A 360 -23.64 -10.82 -3.55
N ASN A 361 -22.95 -9.71 -3.83
CA ASN A 361 -23.22 -8.43 -3.20
C ASN A 361 -24.63 -7.93 -3.56
N GLN A 362 -25.03 -8.04 -4.82
CA GLN A 362 -26.35 -7.64 -5.30
C GLN A 362 -27.49 -8.47 -4.68
N LEU A 363 -27.26 -9.78 -4.47
CA LEU A 363 -28.22 -10.65 -3.79
C LEU A 363 -28.29 -10.34 -2.28
N ALA A 364 -27.17 -10.06 -1.64
CA ALA A 364 -27.11 -9.73 -0.21
C ALA A 364 -27.89 -8.42 0.13
N GLU A 365 -27.99 -7.50 -0.81
CA GLU A 365 -28.76 -6.26 -0.68
C GLU A 365 -30.29 -6.46 -0.89
N SER A 366 -30.72 -7.65 -1.32
CA SER A 366 -32.14 -7.92 -1.60
C SER A 366 -32.94 -8.10 -0.32
N ASN A 367 -33.99 -7.31 -0.17
CA ASN A 367 -34.92 -7.38 0.97
C ASN A 367 -35.87 -8.62 0.97
N LYS A 368 -35.71 -9.53 0.00
CA LYS A 368 -36.58 -10.70 -0.18
C LYS A 368 -36.01 -12.00 0.38
N LEU A 369 -34.82 -11.98 0.96
CA LEU A 369 -34.12 -13.17 1.43
C LEU A 369 -34.43 -13.47 2.89
N GLY A 370 -34.67 -14.74 3.20
CA GLY A 370 -34.83 -15.24 4.56
C GLY A 370 -33.51 -15.21 5.35
N GLU A 371 -33.60 -15.39 6.67
CA GLU A 371 -32.42 -15.30 7.56
C GLU A 371 -31.33 -16.33 7.19
N ASN A 372 -31.73 -17.54 6.80
CA ASN A 372 -30.81 -18.61 6.45
C ASN A 372 -30.08 -18.33 5.12
N GLU A 373 -30.79 -17.78 4.16
CA GLU A 373 -30.24 -17.37 2.86
C GLU A 373 -29.27 -16.20 2.98
N ARG A 374 -29.60 -15.23 3.84
CA ARG A 374 -28.67 -14.12 4.19
C ARG A 374 -27.40 -14.63 4.87
N PHE A 375 -27.53 -15.60 5.77
CA PHE A 375 -26.38 -16.23 6.43
C PHE A 375 -25.45 -16.90 5.41
N LEU A 376 -26.00 -17.68 4.47
CA LEU A 376 -25.24 -18.35 3.43
C LEU A 376 -24.56 -17.36 2.47
N LEU A 377 -25.28 -16.32 2.05
CA LEU A 377 -24.72 -15.25 1.22
C LEU A 377 -23.58 -14.52 1.92
N ASN A 378 -23.71 -14.24 3.21
CA ASN A 378 -22.66 -13.61 4.00
C ASN A 378 -21.40 -14.49 4.09
N ILE A 379 -21.58 -15.84 4.20
CA ILE A 379 -20.45 -16.77 4.14
C ILE A 379 -19.76 -16.71 2.78
N ILE A 380 -20.52 -16.70 1.69
CA ILE A 380 -19.95 -16.64 0.33
C ILE A 380 -19.22 -15.32 0.14
N GLN A 381 -19.83 -14.19 0.48
CA GLN A 381 -19.26 -12.84 0.39
C GLN A 381 -17.93 -12.75 1.16
N LYS A 382 -17.92 -13.24 2.39
CA LYS A 382 -16.73 -13.29 3.24
C LYS A 382 -15.60 -14.10 2.59
N ASN A 383 -15.92 -15.29 2.06
CA ASN A 383 -14.91 -16.15 1.44
C ASN A 383 -14.37 -15.56 0.13
N VAL A 384 -15.23 -14.97 -0.70
CA VAL A 384 -14.81 -14.30 -1.94
C VAL A 384 -13.90 -13.10 -1.62
N THR A 385 -14.24 -12.31 -0.61
CA THR A 385 -13.42 -11.19 -0.14
C THR A 385 -12.04 -11.64 0.36
N VAL A 386 -12.00 -12.73 1.12
CA VAL A 386 -10.75 -13.35 1.58
C VAL A 386 -9.90 -13.81 0.42
N LEU A 387 -10.50 -14.52 -0.55
CA LEU A 387 -9.80 -15.04 -1.72
C LEU A 387 -9.24 -13.92 -2.62
N LEU A 388 -10.03 -12.90 -2.91
CA LEU A 388 -9.56 -11.72 -3.67
C LEU A 388 -8.37 -11.04 -3.00
N ARG A 389 -8.41 -10.97 -1.69
CA ARG A 389 -7.34 -10.41 -0.90
C ARG A 389 -6.08 -11.27 -0.92
N LEU A 390 -6.20 -12.59 -0.79
CA LEU A 390 -5.07 -13.52 -0.93
C LEU A 390 -4.38 -13.36 -2.28
N ILE A 391 -5.17 -13.22 -3.35
CA ILE A 391 -4.64 -13.00 -4.69
C ILE A 391 -3.88 -11.66 -4.77
N ASN A 392 -4.45 -10.60 -4.20
CA ASN A 392 -3.76 -9.29 -4.17
C ASN A 392 -2.46 -9.35 -3.35
N GLN A 393 -2.43 -10.09 -2.26
CA GLN A 393 -1.22 -10.32 -1.47
C GLN A 393 -0.14 -11.09 -2.24
N ILE A 394 -0.53 -12.11 -3.03
CA ILE A 394 0.40 -12.80 -3.93
C ILE A 394 1.00 -11.81 -4.96
N LEU A 395 0.15 -10.92 -5.49
CA LEU A 395 0.60 -9.90 -6.44
C LEU A 395 1.52 -8.85 -5.79
N ASP A 396 1.23 -8.45 -4.55
CA ASP A 396 2.07 -7.48 -3.84
C ASP A 396 3.41 -8.09 -3.40
N PHE A 397 3.39 -9.34 -2.96
CA PHE A 397 4.60 -10.13 -2.75
C PHE A 397 5.49 -10.14 -4.00
N ARG A 398 4.88 -10.36 -5.17
CA ARG A 398 5.60 -10.34 -6.44
C ARG A 398 6.19 -8.99 -6.80
N LYS A 399 5.46 -7.90 -6.53
CA LYS A 399 6.01 -6.54 -6.74
C LYS A 399 7.25 -6.32 -5.88
N PHE A 400 7.23 -6.88 -4.67
CA PHE A 400 8.37 -6.86 -3.76
C PHE A 400 9.56 -7.66 -4.30
N GLU A 401 9.35 -8.93 -4.71
CA GLU A 401 10.41 -9.76 -5.32
C GLU A 401 11.05 -9.09 -6.55
N ASN A 402 10.28 -8.34 -7.33
CA ASN A 402 10.76 -7.64 -8.52
C ASN A 402 11.36 -6.25 -8.22
N GLY A 403 11.50 -5.87 -6.96
CA GLY A 403 12.02 -4.55 -6.57
C GLY A 403 11.13 -3.38 -7.03
N LYS A 404 9.88 -3.65 -7.40
CA LYS A 404 8.91 -2.64 -7.88
C LYS A 404 8.06 -2.05 -6.76
N LEU A 405 8.29 -2.45 -5.51
CA LEU A 405 7.70 -1.82 -4.33
C LEU A 405 8.57 -0.63 -3.94
N SER A 406 8.11 0.55 -4.26
CA SER A 406 8.77 1.77 -3.78
C SER A 406 8.26 2.11 -2.38
N MET A 407 9.17 2.18 -1.42
CA MET A 407 8.84 2.80 -0.14
C MET A 407 8.92 4.32 -0.30
N THR A 408 7.82 4.98 0.02
CA THR A 408 7.81 6.44 0.13
C THR A 408 8.19 6.79 1.57
N LEU A 409 9.38 7.34 1.72
CA LEU A 409 9.81 7.84 3.03
C LEU A 409 9.23 9.24 3.20
N SER A 410 8.48 9.45 4.28
CA SER A 410 8.03 10.75 4.72
C SER A 410 8.72 11.13 6.03
N ARG A 411 9.11 12.39 6.16
CA ARG A 411 9.51 12.91 7.47
C ARG A 411 8.26 13.11 8.31
N PHE A 412 8.27 12.56 9.50
CA PHE A 412 7.20 12.75 10.49
C PHE A 412 7.81 12.93 11.87
N ASP A 413 7.10 13.60 12.73
CA ASP A 413 7.49 13.72 14.13
C ASP A 413 7.27 12.38 14.84
N ILE A 414 8.38 11.74 15.23
CA ILE A 414 8.36 10.45 15.92
C ILE A 414 7.65 10.55 17.26
N SER A 415 7.73 11.70 17.93
CA SER A 415 7.12 11.94 19.24
C SER A 415 5.59 11.95 19.16
N GLU A 416 5.04 12.53 18.11
CA GLU A 416 3.60 12.56 17.83
C GLU A 416 3.10 11.15 17.47
N ASN A 417 3.84 10.46 16.61
CA ASN A 417 3.49 9.10 16.22
C ASN A 417 3.58 8.09 17.37
N ILE A 418 4.59 8.20 18.25
CA ILE A 418 4.67 7.34 19.44
C ILE A 418 3.47 7.55 20.35
N LYS A 419 2.99 8.77 20.52
CA LYS A 419 1.76 9.05 21.27
C LYS A 419 0.56 8.37 20.62
N ASP A 420 0.41 8.50 19.31
CA ASP A 420 -0.67 7.89 18.55
C ASP A 420 -0.65 6.35 18.64
N TRP A 421 0.51 5.74 18.48
CA TRP A 421 0.65 4.27 18.58
C TRP A 421 0.38 3.74 19.99
N THR A 422 0.73 4.51 20.99
CA THR A 422 0.58 4.10 22.40
C THR A 422 -0.82 4.38 22.95
N ASP A 423 -1.57 5.30 22.37
CA ASP A 423 -2.95 5.60 22.78
C ASP A 423 -3.92 4.41 22.57
N ALA A 424 -3.62 3.56 21.57
CA ALA A 424 -4.33 2.29 21.38
C ALA A 424 -4.28 1.39 22.65
N PHE A 425 -3.21 1.49 23.42
CA PHE A 425 -3.02 0.67 24.63
C PHE A 425 -3.66 1.28 25.89
N ARG A 426 -4.02 2.57 25.88
CA ARG A 426 -4.64 3.22 27.04
C ARG A 426 -5.97 2.58 27.44
N THR A 427 -6.79 2.25 26.44
CA THR A 427 -8.08 1.57 26.69
C THR A 427 -7.88 0.17 27.26
N LEU A 428 -6.85 -0.53 26.80
CA LEU A 428 -6.51 -1.88 27.28
C LEU A 428 -5.97 -1.84 28.72
N SER A 429 -5.12 -0.87 29.03
CA SER A 429 -4.54 -0.67 30.35
C SER A 429 -5.60 -0.28 31.36
N TYR A 430 -6.53 0.59 31.01
CA TYR A 430 -7.66 0.97 31.85
C TYR A 430 -8.55 -0.22 32.22
N ARG A 431 -8.88 -1.07 31.21
CA ARG A 431 -9.65 -2.31 31.47
C ARG A 431 -8.94 -3.31 32.37
N LYS A 432 -7.61 -3.32 32.37
CA LYS A 432 -6.78 -4.23 33.18
C LYS A 432 -6.27 -3.60 34.48
N HIS A 433 -6.71 -2.38 34.81
CA HIS A 433 -6.23 -1.60 35.95
C HIS A 433 -4.71 -1.43 35.99
N ILE A 434 -4.08 -1.30 34.84
CA ILE A 434 -2.64 -1.09 34.71
C ILE A 434 -2.39 0.42 34.52
N HIS A 435 -1.49 0.96 35.31
CA HIS A 435 -1.06 2.34 35.12
C HIS A 435 -0.08 2.40 33.93
N PHE A 436 -0.56 2.95 32.83
CA PHE A 436 0.21 3.03 31.59
C PHE A 436 0.58 4.48 31.33
N THR A 437 1.88 4.77 31.39
CA THR A 437 2.41 6.12 31.16
C THR A 437 3.43 6.06 30.02
N VAL A 438 3.32 6.98 29.10
CA VAL A 438 4.28 7.15 28.02
C VAL A 438 4.87 8.55 28.14
N SER A 439 6.18 8.61 28.34
CA SER A 439 6.94 9.84 28.33
C SER A 439 7.85 9.85 27.10
N VAL A 440 7.74 10.87 26.32
CA VAL A 440 8.62 11.07 25.15
C VAL A 440 9.41 12.33 25.43
N GLU A 441 10.71 12.18 25.64
CA GLU A 441 11.60 13.32 25.75
C GLU A 441 11.98 13.81 24.35
N PRO A 442 11.87 15.11 24.08
CA PRO A 442 12.33 15.67 22.81
C PRO A 442 13.85 15.46 22.72
N SER A 443 14.33 14.80 21.68
CA SER A 443 15.76 14.82 21.37
C SER A 443 16.10 16.21 20.81
N GLU A 444 17.03 16.87 21.42
CA GLU A 444 17.69 18.03 20.83
C GLU A 444 18.59 17.53 19.68
N GLU A 445 18.01 17.31 18.48
CA GLU A 445 18.74 17.38 17.20
C GLU A 445 17.74 17.53 16.05
#